data_b50a68a1ece85368457e5acb920dc646
#
_entry.id   b50a68a1ece85368457e5acb920dc646
#
_cell.length_a   1.000
_cell.length_b   1.000
_cell.length_c   1.000
_cell.angle_alpha   90.00
_cell.angle_beta   90.00
_cell.angle_gamma   90.00
#
_symmetry.space_group_name_H-M   'P 1'
#
loop_
_entity.id
_entity.type
_entity.pdbx_description
1 polymer ?
#
loop_
_entity_poly.entity_id
_entity_poly.type
_entity_poly.pdbx_seq_one_letter_code
_entity_poly.pdbx_strand_id
1 'polypeptide(L)'
;VYQKHESDFTNTNYFHNNRRMKQSWYEGKTGIFPLDDAITKARKFGWNHHIERLMVIANIMNIARINPKEVYKWFMEFYVDSYDWVMVPNVFGMGLYSDGGVFATKPYICASSYILKMSDYKKGEWTDIVDGLYWKFIDENREKLRVNPRIGIMTKMIDTMDKNRKNKIYLAANKFIEAVSYTHLRAHETSD
;
A
#
# COMPACT_ATOMS: atom_id res chain seq x y z
N VAL A 1 -15.37 19.09 -10.37
CA VAL A 1 -15.69 17.66 -10.42
C VAL A 1 -15.58 17.05 -9.02
N TYR A 2 -14.48 17.24 -8.29
CA TYR A 2 -14.26 16.64 -6.97
C TYR A 2 -15.30 17.03 -5.91
N GLN A 3 -15.60 18.31 -5.74
CA GLN A 3 -16.58 18.79 -4.74
C GLN A 3 -17.99 18.21 -4.93
N LYS A 4 -18.33 17.76 -6.12
CA LYS A 4 -19.64 17.18 -6.44
C LYS A 4 -19.73 15.67 -6.15
N HIS A 5 -18.59 15.00 -5.98
CA HIS A 5 -18.49 13.55 -5.86
C HIS A 5 -17.55 13.09 -4.72
N GLU A 6 -17.26 13.96 -3.76
CA GLU A 6 -16.32 13.65 -2.66
C GLU A 6 -16.76 12.42 -1.88
N SER A 7 -18.05 12.30 -1.57
CA SER A 7 -18.60 11.13 -0.89
C SER A 7 -18.47 9.85 -1.71
N ASP A 8 -18.52 9.96 -3.04
CA ASP A 8 -18.38 8.81 -3.93
C ASP A 8 -16.95 8.30 -3.91
N PHE A 9 -15.93 9.19 -3.91
CA PHE A 9 -14.52 8.81 -3.85
C PHE A 9 -14.10 8.23 -2.50
N THR A 10 -14.52 8.82 -1.40
CA THR A 10 -14.13 8.38 -0.04
C THR A 10 -14.75 7.03 0.35
N ASN A 11 -15.75 6.56 -0.38
CA ASN A 11 -16.36 5.24 -0.19
C ASN A 11 -15.84 4.18 -1.17
N THR A 12 -14.92 4.52 -2.07
CA THR A 12 -14.37 3.58 -3.03
C THR A 12 -13.39 2.60 -2.38
N ASN A 13 -13.41 1.35 -2.81
CA ASN A 13 -12.49 0.31 -2.39
C ASN A 13 -12.39 -0.79 -3.47
N TYR A 14 -11.87 -0.43 -4.64
CA TYR A 14 -11.81 -1.29 -5.82
C TYR A 14 -11.15 -2.65 -5.56
N PHE A 15 -10.09 -2.68 -4.77
CA PHE A 15 -9.38 -3.91 -4.44
C PHE A 15 -9.95 -4.67 -3.24
N HIS A 16 -10.99 -4.15 -2.57
CA HIS A 16 -11.57 -4.73 -1.36
C HIS A 16 -10.57 -4.89 -0.21
N ASN A 17 -9.70 -3.90 -0.03
CA ASN A 17 -8.72 -3.85 1.03
C ASN A 17 -9.41 -3.53 2.37
N ASN A 18 -9.40 -4.46 3.33
CA ASN A 18 -10.20 -4.35 4.56
C ASN A 18 -9.40 -4.52 5.85
N ARG A 19 -8.07 -4.50 5.77
CA ARG A 19 -7.22 -4.64 6.95
C ARG A 19 -7.07 -3.31 7.67
N ARG A 20 -7.02 -3.36 9.01
CA ARG A 20 -6.79 -2.20 9.86
C ARG A 20 -5.33 -2.12 10.27
N MET A 21 -4.82 -0.90 10.46
CA MET A 21 -3.46 -0.64 10.91
C MET A 21 -3.27 -0.96 12.39
N LYS A 22 -2.14 -1.59 12.72
CA LYS A 22 -1.64 -1.64 14.09
C LYS A 22 -0.77 -0.43 14.40
N GLN A 23 -0.42 -0.25 15.66
CA GLN A 23 0.37 0.86 16.16
C GLN A 23 1.74 1.03 15.45
N SER A 24 2.31 -0.06 14.94
CA SER A 24 3.58 -0.04 14.20
C SER A 24 3.61 0.91 13.00
N TRP A 25 2.46 1.15 12.33
CA TRP A 25 2.33 2.12 11.24
C TRP A 25 2.40 3.57 11.70
N TYR A 26 2.07 3.83 12.95
CA TYR A 26 2.15 5.16 13.56
C TYR A 26 3.53 5.43 14.18
N GLU A 27 4.24 4.37 14.54
CA GLU A 27 5.55 4.46 15.19
C GLU A 27 6.74 4.35 14.22
N GLY A 28 6.53 3.91 12.98
CA GLY A 28 7.61 3.59 12.04
C GLY A 28 8.39 2.35 12.49
N LYS A 29 7.67 1.32 12.93
CA LYS A 29 8.23 0.04 13.40
C LYS A 29 7.56 -1.14 12.70
N THR A 30 7.44 -1.06 11.38
CA THR A 30 6.79 -2.09 10.58
C THR A 30 7.74 -3.24 10.24
N GLY A 31 9.05 -2.99 10.23
CA GLY A 31 10.08 -3.93 9.80
C GLY A 31 10.47 -3.80 8.32
N ILE A 32 9.86 -2.88 7.58
CA ILE A 32 10.30 -2.50 6.23
C ILE A 32 11.10 -1.19 6.34
N PHE A 33 12.42 -1.29 6.30
CA PHE A 33 13.31 -0.16 6.56
C PHE A 33 13.00 1.11 5.78
N PRO A 34 12.78 1.11 4.44
CA PRO A 34 12.40 2.33 3.71
C PRO A 34 11.07 2.93 4.15
N LEU A 35 10.12 2.10 4.55
CA LEU A 35 8.83 2.56 5.06
C LEU A 35 8.96 3.17 6.46
N ASP A 36 9.71 2.53 7.35
CA ASP A 36 9.93 3.00 8.71
C ASP A 36 10.71 4.33 8.73
N ASP A 37 11.68 4.49 7.84
CA ASP A 37 12.38 5.75 7.63
C ASP A 37 11.44 6.85 7.13
N ALA A 38 10.60 6.56 6.13
CA ALA A 38 9.62 7.51 5.61
C ALA A 38 8.57 7.91 6.67
N ILE A 39 8.06 6.97 7.46
CA ILE A 39 7.14 7.24 8.58
C ILE A 39 7.82 8.11 9.64
N THR A 40 9.06 7.82 9.98
CA THR A 40 9.83 8.59 10.95
C THR A 40 10.03 10.03 10.50
N LYS A 41 10.32 10.25 9.22
CA LYS A 41 10.41 11.59 8.60
C LYS A 41 9.05 12.31 8.66
N ALA A 42 7.96 11.63 8.30
CA ALA A 42 6.60 12.19 8.39
C ALA A 42 6.29 12.66 9.81
N ARG A 43 6.56 11.82 10.82
CA ARG A 43 6.36 12.16 12.25
C ARG A 43 7.17 13.36 12.70
N LYS A 44 8.41 13.46 12.24
CA LYS A 44 9.34 14.51 12.68
C LYS A 44 9.08 15.85 12.01
N PHE A 45 8.76 15.82 10.71
CA PHE A 45 8.72 17.02 9.89
C PHE A 45 7.31 17.37 9.38
N GLY A 46 6.33 16.47 9.54
CA GLY A 46 5.00 16.61 8.93
C GLY A 46 5.04 16.60 7.40
N TRP A 47 6.14 16.09 6.81
CA TRP A 47 6.37 16.16 5.38
C TRP A 47 7.26 15.02 4.86
N ASN A 48 6.95 14.57 3.65
CA ASN A 48 7.80 13.71 2.82
C ASN A 48 7.77 14.20 1.37
N HIS A 49 8.78 13.86 0.61
CA HIS A 49 8.76 14.03 -0.83
C HIS A 49 7.58 13.23 -1.43
N HIS A 50 6.96 13.78 -2.50
CA HIS A 50 5.79 13.14 -3.12
C HIS A 50 6.02 11.67 -3.50
N ILE A 51 7.21 11.35 -4.03
CA ILE A 51 7.56 9.96 -4.39
C ILE A 51 7.61 9.03 -3.16
N GLU A 52 8.10 9.50 -2.00
CA GLU A 52 8.06 8.70 -0.77
C GLU A 52 6.62 8.46 -0.32
N ARG A 53 5.76 9.49 -0.40
CA ARG A 53 4.32 9.35 -0.08
C ARG A 53 3.63 8.32 -0.98
N LEU A 54 3.88 8.40 -2.31
CA LEU A 54 3.20 7.58 -3.31
C LEU A 54 3.79 6.18 -3.39
N MET A 55 5.12 6.08 -3.65
CA MET A 55 5.76 4.82 -4.03
C MET A 55 6.32 4.02 -2.86
N VAL A 56 6.40 4.60 -1.67
CA VAL A 56 6.80 3.88 -0.45
C VAL A 56 5.58 3.71 0.45
N ILE A 57 5.05 4.80 1.01
CA ILE A 57 4.01 4.73 2.04
C ILE A 57 2.69 4.20 1.47
N ALA A 58 2.07 4.92 0.51
CA ALA A 58 0.79 4.52 -0.07
C ALA A 58 0.88 3.18 -0.80
N ASN A 59 1.98 2.92 -1.55
CA ASN A 59 2.21 1.66 -2.20
C ASN A 59 2.20 0.49 -1.22
N ILE A 60 3.00 0.55 -0.15
CA ILE A 60 3.09 -0.56 0.81
C ILE A 60 1.78 -0.73 1.58
N MET A 61 1.10 0.36 1.97
CA MET A 61 -0.23 0.29 2.57
C MET A 61 -1.24 -0.40 1.65
N ASN A 62 -1.23 -0.07 0.36
CA ASN A 62 -2.12 -0.66 -0.64
C ASN A 62 -1.88 -2.16 -0.83
N ILE A 63 -0.62 -2.55 -1.11
CA ILE A 63 -0.28 -3.97 -1.32
C ILE A 63 -0.33 -4.80 -0.04
N ALA A 64 -0.27 -4.18 1.15
CA ALA A 64 -0.57 -4.79 2.44
C ALA A 64 -2.08 -4.86 2.74
N ARG A 65 -2.93 -4.37 1.82
CA ARG A 65 -4.40 -4.41 1.88
C ARG A 65 -5.01 -3.61 3.02
N ILE A 66 -4.38 -2.52 3.40
CA ILE A 66 -4.95 -1.61 4.38
C ILE A 66 -6.19 -0.93 3.80
N ASN A 67 -7.23 -0.80 4.61
CA ASN A 67 -8.46 -0.14 4.22
C ASN A 67 -8.21 1.30 3.76
N PRO A 68 -8.74 1.74 2.59
CA PRO A 68 -8.50 3.08 2.06
C PRO A 68 -8.83 4.22 3.04
N LYS A 69 -9.86 4.07 3.87
CA LYS A 69 -10.22 5.07 4.89
C LYS A 69 -9.18 5.16 6.01
N GLU A 70 -8.58 4.05 6.39
CA GLU A 70 -7.48 4.03 7.37
C GLU A 70 -6.24 4.73 6.79
N VAL A 71 -5.92 4.46 5.53
CA VAL A 71 -4.81 5.14 4.83
C VAL A 71 -5.07 6.64 4.75
N TYR A 72 -6.27 7.05 4.31
CA TYR A 72 -6.65 8.45 4.22
C TYR A 72 -6.51 9.16 5.58
N LYS A 73 -7.05 8.55 6.65
CA LYS A 73 -6.93 9.08 8.00
C LYS A 73 -5.47 9.27 8.41
N TRP A 74 -4.62 8.27 8.14
CA TRP A 74 -3.19 8.35 8.43
C TRP A 74 -2.52 9.52 7.70
N PHE A 75 -2.82 9.73 6.41
CA PHE A 75 -2.28 10.85 5.63
C PHE A 75 -2.73 12.21 6.18
N MET A 76 -3.99 12.32 6.59
CA MET A 76 -4.53 13.55 7.20
C MET A 76 -3.87 13.87 8.55
N GLU A 77 -3.51 12.87 9.32
CA GLU A 77 -2.88 13.03 10.65
C GLU A 77 -1.37 13.34 10.57
N PHE A 78 -0.67 12.86 9.53
CA PHE A 78 0.79 12.93 9.46
C PHE A 78 1.35 14.11 8.67
N TYR A 79 0.56 14.75 7.82
CA TYR A 79 1.06 15.80 6.95
C TYR A 79 0.47 17.16 7.22
N VAL A 80 1.34 18.19 7.30
CA VAL A 80 0.94 19.58 7.53
C VAL A 80 0.21 20.21 6.34
N ASP A 81 0.38 19.65 5.15
CA ASP A 81 -0.26 20.08 3.89
C ASP A 81 -1.50 19.24 3.54
N SER A 82 -2.09 18.56 4.54
CA SER A 82 -3.25 17.71 4.38
C SER A 82 -4.56 18.51 4.37
N TYR A 83 -5.09 18.70 3.18
CA TYR A 83 -6.43 19.23 2.93
C TYR A 83 -7.25 18.22 2.15
N ASP A 84 -8.56 18.11 2.41
CA ASP A 84 -9.42 17.12 1.76
C ASP A 84 -9.33 17.17 0.23
N TRP A 85 -9.40 18.38 -0.34
CA TRP A 85 -9.33 18.58 -1.79
C TRP A 85 -7.99 18.12 -2.41
N VAL A 86 -6.92 18.03 -1.61
CA VAL A 86 -5.62 17.49 -2.03
C VAL A 86 -5.56 15.99 -1.75
N MET A 87 -5.91 15.57 -0.52
CA MET A 87 -5.67 14.20 -0.07
C MET A 87 -6.67 13.20 -0.65
N VAL A 88 -7.92 13.56 -0.86
CA VAL A 88 -8.91 12.66 -1.46
C VAL A 88 -8.44 12.14 -2.83
N PRO A 89 -8.11 12.98 -3.83
CA PRO A 89 -7.62 12.49 -5.12
C PRO A 89 -6.28 11.79 -5.04
N ASN A 90 -5.37 12.26 -4.18
CA ASN A 90 -4.04 11.69 -4.09
C ASN A 90 -4.03 10.34 -3.37
N VAL A 91 -4.83 10.17 -2.33
CA VAL A 91 -4.88 8.90 -1.58
C VAL A 91 -5.78 7.89 -2.28
N PHE A 92 -7.08 8.18 -2.45
CA PHE A 92 -8.03 7.23 -3.03
C PHE A 92 -7.77 6.98 -4.53
N GLY A 93 -7.46 8.03 -5.28
CA GLY A 93 -7.24 7.92 -6.73
C GLY A 93 -5.82 7.47 -7.07
N MET A 94 -4.81 8.30 -6.80
CA MET A 94 -3.44 8.05 -7.25
C MET A 94 -2.74 6.96 -6.42
N GLY A 95 -2.74 7.08 -5.09
CA GLY A 95 -1.97 6.20 -4.21
C GLY A 95 -2.53 4.78 -4.13
N LEU A 96 -3.83 4.66 -3.97
CA LEU A 96 -4.50 3.38 -3.73
C LEU A 96 -5.24 2.81 -4.93
N TYR A 97 -5.50 3.64 -5.97
CA TYR A 97 -6.34 3.23 -7.10
C TYR A 97 -7.70 2.65 -6.64
N SER A 98 -8.21 3.13 -5.51
CA SER A 98 -9.42 2.60 -4.90
C SER A 98 -10.69 2.98 -5.65
N ASP A 99 -10.61 4.00 -6.52
CA ASP A 99 -11.65 4.45 -7.43
C ASP A 99 -11.76 3.59 -8.73
N GLY A 100 -10.89 2.59 -8.89
CA GLY A 100 -10.89 1.72 -10.07
C GLY A 100 -10.40 2.38 -11.36
N GLY A 101 -9.73 3.54 -11.27
CA GLY A 101 -9.12 4.20 -12.42
C GLY A 101 -9.85 5.43 -12.94
N VAL A 102 -10.72 6.04 -12.14
CA VAL A 102 -11.34 7.32 -12.47
C VAL A 102 -10.30 8.43 -12.50
N PHE A 103 -9.38 8.45 -11.53
CA PHE A 103 -8.32 9.45 -11.44
C PHE A 103 -7.04 9.03 -12.17
N ALA A 104 -6.55 7.83 -11.91
CA ALA A 104 -5.28 7.33 -12.43
C ALA A 104 -5.49 6.26 -13.51
N THR A 105 -4.71 6.29 -14.58
CA THR A 105 -4.82 5.33 -15.69
C THR A 105 -4.28 3.94 -15.36
N LYS A 106 -3.56 3.79 -14.25
CA LYS A 106 -3.02 2.52 -13.74
C LYS A 106 -2.78 2.61 -12.24
N PRO A 107 -2.79 1.48 -11.52
CA PRO A 107 -2.34 1.45 -10.13
C PRO A 107 -0.84 1.79 -10.04
N TYR A 108 -0.47 2.64 -9.08
CA TYR A 108 0.94 2.97 -8.78
C TYR A 108 1.48 2.01 -7.72
N ILE A 109 1.56 0.73 -8.07
CA ILE A 109 2.15 -0.31 -7.22
C ILE A 109 3.52 -0.71 -7.73
N CYS A 110 4.45 -1.00 -6.83
CA CYS A 110 5.80 -1.41 -7.18
C CYS A 110 6.38 -2.44 -6.20
N ALA A 111 7.31 -3.23 -6.70
CA ALA A 111 8.15 -4.14 -5.94
C ALA A 111 9.39 -3.42 -5.38
N SER A 112 10.19 -4.12 -4.58
CA SER A 112 11.41 -3.61 -3.97
C SER A 112 12.43 -3.05 -4.98
N SER A 113 12.46 -3.60 -6.19
CA SER A 113 13.36 -3.17 -7.26
C SER A 113 13.20 -1.69 -7.65
N TYR A 114 11.97 -1.16 -7.59
CA TYR A 114 11.73 0.27 -7.82
C TYR A 114 12.32 1.11 -6.70
N ILE A 115 12.07 0.75 -5.46
CA ILE A 115 12.58 1.47 -4.28
C ILE A 115 14.12 1.48 -4.29
N LEU A 116 14.75 0.33 -4.55
CA LEU A 116 16.20 0.22 -4.67
C LEU A 116 16.79 1.07 -5.80
N LYS A 117 16.08 1.19 -6.93
CA LYS A 117 16.55 2.00 -8.07
C LYS A 117 16.45 3.50 -7.80
N MET A 118 15.47 3.92 -7.00
CA MET A 118 15.15 5.34 -6.75
C MET A 118 15.74 5.87 -5.44
N SER A 119 16.57 5.08 -4.76
CA SER A 119 17.14 5.43 -3.46
C SER A 119 18.52 4.80 -3.24
N ASP A 120 19.18 5.19 -2.18
CA ASP A 120 20.46 4.62 -1.72
C ASP A 120 20.28 3.43 -0.77
N TYR A 121 19.05 2.96 -0.55
CA TYR A 121 18.78 1.80 0.30
C TYR A 121 19.44 0.54 -0.25
N LYS A 122 19.95 -0.31 0.65
CA LYS A 122 20.55 -1.60 0.29
C LYS A 122 19.53 -2.73 0.43
N LYS A 123 19.75 -3.79 -0.33
CA LYS A 123 18.98 -5.03 -0.18
C LYS A 123 19.05 -5.55 1.25
N GLY A 124 17.95 -6.09 1.74
CA GLY A 124 17.83 -6.70 3.05
C GLY A 124 16.55 -7.52 3.13
N GLU A 125 16.20 -8.00 4.30
CA GLU A 125 14.99 -8.81 4.53
C GLU A 125 13.71 -8.09 4.05
N TRP A 126 13.67 -6.77 4.17
CA TRP A 126 12.57 -5.96 3.70
C TRP A 126 12.26 -6.12 2.20
N THR A 127 13.27 -6.48 1.38
CA THR A 127 13.05 -6.68 -0.06
C THR A 127 12.19 -7.91 -0.35
N ASP A 128 12.40 -9.01 0.37
CA ASP A 128 11.55 -10.21 0.25
C ASP A 128 10.12 -9.93 0.72
N ILE A 129 9.96 -9.10 1.75
CA ILE A 129 8.64 -8.69 2.26
C ILE A 129 7.90 -7.89 1.20
N VAL A 130 8.51 -6.83 0.66
CA VAL A 130 7.89 -5.96 -0.34
C VAL A 130 7.60 -6.71 -1.64
N ASP A 131 8.53 -7.55 -2.11
CA ASP A 131 8.31 -8.39 -3.29
C ASP A 131 7.16 -9.38 -3.05
N GLY A 132 7.10 -9.98 -1.88
CA GLY A 132 6.02 -10.89 -1.51
C GLY A 132 4.66 -10.20 -1.47
N LEU A 133 4.57 -9.01 -0.86
CA LEU A 133 3.35 -8.20 -0.84
C LEU A 133 2.90 -7.85 -2.26
N TYR A 134 3.83 -7.36 -3.09
CA TYR A 134 3.57 -6.97 -4.48
C TYR A 134 3.03 -8.14 -5.32
N TRP A 135 3.75 -9.26 -5.36
CA TRP A 135 3.35 -10.40 -6.18
C TRP A 135 2.09 -11.07 -5.67
N LYS A 136 1.90 -11.15 -4.36
CA LYS A 136 0.67 -11.69 -3.78
C LYS A 136 -0.53 -10.80 -4.06
N PHE A 137 -0.37 -9.47 -4.00
CA PHE A 137 -1.42 -8.51 -4.35
C PHE A 137 -1.84 -8.66 -5.82
N ILE A 138 -0.88 -8.82 -6.75
CA ILE A 138 -1.17 -9.04 -8.17
C ILE A 138 -1.87 -10.39 -8.36
N ASP A 139 -1.42 -11.44 -7.69
CA ASP A 139 -1.98 -12.79 -7.79
C ASP A 139 -3.46 -12.82 -7.38
N GLU A 140 -3.79 -12.16 -6.29
CA GLU A 140 -5.16 -12.10 -5.76
C GLU A 140 -6.08 -11.15 -6.53
N ASN A 141 -5.53 -10.18 -7.24
CA ASN A 141 -6.28 -9.21 -8.04
C ASN A 141 -6.13 -9.42 -9.56
N ARG A 142 -5.79 -10.63 -10.01
CA ARG A 142 -5.50 -10.95 -11.42
C ARG A 142 -6.58 -10.46 -12.37
N GLU A 143 -7.83 -10.74 -12.08
CA GLU A 143 -8.96 -10.39 -12.97
C GLU A 143 -9.07 -8.88 -13.15
N LYS A 144 -8.95 -8.12 -12.07
CA LYS A 144 -9.02 -6.66 -12.08
C LYS A 144 -7.82 -6.01 -12.78
N LEU A 145 -6.63 -6.59 -12.60
CA LEU A 145 -5.40 -6.05 -13.16
C LEU A 145 -5.18 -6.47 -14.63
N ARG A 146 -5.72 -7.61 -15.04
CA ARG A 146 -5.59 -8.13 -16.39
C ARG A 146 -6.19 -7.22 -17.46
N VAL A 147 -7.26 -6.50 -17.14
CA VAL A 147 -7.93 -5.57 -18.04
C VAL A 147 -7.11 -4.30 -18.28
N ASN A 148 -6.14 -4.00 -17.43
CA ASN A 148 -5.27 -2.85 -17.60
C ASN A 148 -4.03 -3.22 -18.44
N PRO A 149 -3.85 -2.65 -19.66
CA PRO A 149 -2.76 -3.06 -20.56
C PRO A 149 -1.35 -2.78 -20.00
N ARG A 150 -1.24 -1.84 -19.05
CA ARG A 150 0.07 -1.43 -18.49
C ARG A 150 0.56 -2.34 -17.36
N ILE A 151 -0.33 -3.03 -16.69
CA ILE A 151 0.02 -3.91 -15.56
C ILE A 151 -0.37 -5.37 -15.80
N GLY A 152 -1.23 -5.64 -16.77
CA GLY A 152 -1.74 -6.98 -17.08
C GLY A 152 -0.63 -8.00 -17.40
N ILE A 153 0.51 -7.56 -17.95
CA ILE A 153 1.65 -8.44 -18.19
C ILE A 153 2.20 -9.06 -16.90
N MET A 154 2.12 -8.35 -15.76
CA MET A 154 2.60 -8.84 -14.47
C MET A 154 1.82 -10.07 -14.00
N THR A 155 0.55 -10.18 -14.36
CA THR A 155 -0.27 -11.35 -14.00
C THR A 155 0.24 -12.64 -14.66
N LYS A 156 0.86 -12.55 -15.84
CA LYS A 156 1.48 -13.69 -16.54
C LYS A 156 2.84 -14.05 -15.96
N MET A 157 3.60 -13.06 -15.47
CA MET A 157 4.93 -13.30 -14.89
C MET A 157 4.88 -14.12 -13.60
N ILE A 158 3.77 -14.06 -12.85
CA ILE A 158 3.60 -14.90 -11.65
C ILE A 158 3.61 -16.40 -12.00
N ASP A 159 3.05 -16.78 -13.14
CA ASP A 159 2.93 -18.17 -13.54
C ASP A 159 4.29 -18.79 -13.93
N THR A 160 5.23 -17.93 -14.32
CA THR A 160 6.62 -18.33 -14.66
C THR A 160 7.61 -18.19 -13.53
N MET A 161 7.17 -17.70 -12.36
CA MET A 161 8.03 -17.50 -11.20
C MET A 161 8.45 -18.84 -10.60
N ASP A 162 9.73 -18.97 -10.24
CA ASP A 162 10.23 -20.13 -9.51
C ASP A 162 9.43 -20.38 -8.22
N LYS A 163 9.03 -21.64 -7.99
CA LYS A 163 8.15 -22.02 -6.88
C LYS A 163 8.79 -21.78 -5.51
N ASN A 164 10.10 -22.03 -5.37
CA ASN A 164 10.79 -21.86 -4.10
C ASN A 164 10.87 -20.37 -3.75
N ARG A 165 11.20 -19.53 -4.76
CA ARG A 165 11.19 -18.08 -4.60
C ARG A 165 9.80 -17.57 -4.24
N LYS A 166 8.77 -18.01 -4.95
CA LYS A 166 7.37 -17.62 -4.69
C LYS A 166 6.97 -17.94 -3.26
N ASN A 167 7.25 -19.15 -2.79
CA ASN A 167 6.94 -19.60 -1.44
C ASN A 167 7.67 -18.75 -0.38
N LYS A 168 8.96 -18.48 -0.59
CA LYS A 168 9.77 -17.67 0.32
C LYS A 168 9.19 -16.27 0.52
N ILE A 169 8.95 -15.54 -0.58
CA ILE A 169 8.46 -14.17 -0.51
C ILE A 169 7.01 -14.09 -0.02
N TYR A 170 6.17 -15.07 -0.35
CA TYR A 170 4.79 -15.12 0.14
C TYR A 170 4.73 -15.39 1.64
N LEU A 171 5.62 -16.24 2.17
CA LEU A 171 5.74 -16.46 3.60
C LEU A 171 6.17 -15.18 4.33
N ALA A 172 7.15 -14.45 3.79
CA ALA A 172 7.59 -13.18 4.35
C ALA A 172 6.46 -12.14 4.37
N ALA A 173 5.70 -12.04 3.27
CA ALA A 173 4.56 -11.15 3.18
C ALA A 173 3.45 -11.51 4.18
N ASN A 174 3.13 -12.79 4.36
CA ASN A 174 2.10 -13.22 5.32
C ASN A 174 2.51 -12.87 6.75
N LYS A 175 3.74 -13.19 7.15
CA LYS A 175 4.27 -12.83 8.48
C LYS A 175 4.19 -11.32 8.72
N PHE A 176 4.57 -10.52 7.73
CA PHE A 176 4.47 -9.06 7.81
C PHE A 176 3.03 -8.61 8.02
N ILE A 177 2.10 -9.05 7.16
CA ILE A 177 0.70 -8.66 7.22
C ILE A 177 0.09 -8.97 8.61
N GLU A 178 0.37 -10.14 9.17
CA GLU A 178 -0.09 -10.54 10.50
C GLU A 178 0.54 -9.70 11.63
N ALA A 179 1.81 -9.34 11.47
CA ALA A 179 2.52 -8.53 12.44
C ALA A 179 1.98 -7.09 12.51
N VAL A 180 1.67 -6.46 11.37
CA VAL A 180 1.38 -5.01 11.29
C VAL A 180 -0.10 -4.65 11.09
N SER A 181 -0.97 -5.64 10.88
CA SER A 181 -2.40 -5.39 10.63
C SER A 181 -3.29 -6.48 11.20
N TYR A 182 -4.59 -6.22 11.29
CA TYR A 182 -5.61 -7.19 11.67
C TYR A 182 -6.85 -7.06 10.80
N THR A 183 -7.63 -8.15 10.70
CA THR A 183 -8.92 -8.16 10.03
C THR A 183 -10.02 -7.77 11.02
N HIS A 184 -11.11 -7.22 10.55
CA HIS A 184 -12.21 -6.72 11.37
C HIS A 184 -12.81 -7.78 12.32
N LEU A 185 -12.66 -9.06 11.99
CA LEU A 185 -13.23 -10.18 12.76
C LEU A 185 -12.53 -10.45 14.10
N ARG A 186 -11.28 -9.97 14.31
CA ARG A 186 -10.55 -10.16 15.58
C ARG A 186 -10.71 -9.03 16.60
N ALA A 187 -11.38 -7.95 16.24
CA ALA A 187 -11.57 -6.81 17.15
C ALA A 187 -12.60 -7.10 18.29
N HIS A 188 -13.37 -8.17 18.18
CA HIS A 188 -14.38 -8.56 19.17
C HIS A 188 -13.92 -9.65 20.16
N GLU A 189 -12.73 -10.25 19.98
CA GLU A 189 -12.23 -11.32 20.86
C GLU A 189 -11.35 -10.85 22.01
N THR A 190 -11.13 -9.55 22.17
CA THR A 190 -10.29 -9.00 23.25
C THR A 190 -11.06 -8.06 24.21
N SER A 191 -12.35 -8.30 24.39
CA SER A 191 -13.19 -7.61 25.38
C SER A 191 -13.83 -8.64 26.28
N ASP A 192 -13.00 -9.33 27.07
CA ASP A 192 -13.38 -10.03 28.31
C ASP A 192 -12.32 -9.78 29.37
#